data_f64809c42047c97fdf9a24e718d1697c
#
_entry.id   f64809c42047c97fdf9a24e718d1697c
#
_cell.length_a   1.000
_cell.length_b   1.000
_cell.length_c   1.000
_cell.angle_alpha   90.00
_cell.angle_beta   90.00
_cell.angle_gamma   90.00
#
_symmetry.space_group_name_H-M   'P 1'
#
loop_
_entity.id
_entity.type
_entity.pdbx_description
1 polymer ?
#
loop_
_entity_poly.entity_id
_entity_poly.type
_entity_poly.pdbx_seq_one_letter_code
_entity_poly.pdbx_strand_id
1 'polypeptide(L)'
;MATDPNAETNWFVKWMLRHPTADKLNAEAELRASGLPHVIVRPTRLMDLPPRGMARMVARESGPMPYLQIARADVATFMVAQSTSDTWVNRACNLAWTSKN
;
A
#
# COMPACT_ATOMS: atom_id res chain seq x y z
N MET A 1 -22.40 -4.41 -16.74
CA MET A 1 -21.75 -4.19 -16.46
C MET A 1 -21.46 -4.48 -15.88
N ALA A 2 -21.48 -4.86 -16.13
CA ALA A 2 -21.12 -4.90 -15.64
C ALA A 2 -20.58 -4.75 -15.14
N THR A 3 -20.24 -5.58 -15.65
CA THR A 3 -19.44 -5.07 -14.64
C THR A 3 -19.55 -3.61 -14.60
N ASP A 4 -20.20 -3.24 -13.66
CA ASP A 4 -20.21 -1.85 -13.38
C ASP A 4 -18.81 -1.49 -12.96
N PRO A 5 -18.07 -0.71 -13.73
CA PRO A 5 -16.75 -0.29 -13.29
C PRO A 5 -16.81 0.37 -11.92
N ASN A 6 -17.94 0.95 -11.58
CA ASN A 6 -18.09 1.60 -10.29
C ASN A 6 -18.10 0.61 -9.14
N ALA A 7 -18.53 -0.62 -9.40
CA ALA A 7 -18.48 -1.64 -8.36
C ALA A 7 -17.04 -1.92 -7.95
N GLU A 8 -16.14 -1.84 -8.92
CA GLU A 8 -14.73 -2.05 -8.63
C GLU A 8 -14.10 -0.84 -7.98
N THR A 9 -14.68 0.33 -8.21
CA THR A 9 -14.13 1.56 -7.64
C THR A 9 -14.77 1.92 -6.31
N ASN A 10 -15.61 1.05 -5.78
CA ASN A 10 -16.17 1.27 -4.45
C ASN A 10 -15.15 1.10 -3.34
N TRP A 11 -13.99 0.57 -3.67
CA TRP A 11 -12.89 0.51 -2.73
C TRP A 11 -11.75 1.36 -3.26
N PHE A 12 -10.86 1.78 -2.38
CA PHE A 12 -9.74 2.60 -2.80
C PHE A 12 -8.53 2.28 -1.95
N VAL A 13 -7.38 2.61 -2.50
CA VAL A 13 -6.11 2.42 -1.83
C VAL A 13 -5.78 3.69 -1.07
N LYS A 14 -5.52 3.55 0.22
CA LYS A 14 -5.07 4.66 1.04
C LYS A 14 -3.57 4.55 1.20
N TRP A 15 -2.87 5.54 0.68
CA TRP A 15 -1.42 5.57 0.75
C TRP A 15 -0.99 6.40 1.94
N MET A 16 -0.05 5.85 2.73
CA MET A 16 0.44 6.51 3.93
C MET A 16 1.95 6.57 3.89
N LEU A 17 2.50 7.74 4.18
CA LEU A 17 3.93 7.88 4.37
C LEU A 17 4.31 7.26 5.70
N ARG A 18 5.59 6.91 5.83
CA ARG A 18 6.01 6.21 7.03
C ARG A 18 6.11 7.13 8.25
N HIS A 19 5.93 8.43 8.10
CA HIS A 19 5.91 9.35 9.23
C HIS A 19 4.48 9.52 9.70
N PRO A 20 4.02 8.67 10.61
CA PRO A 20 2.65 8.81 11.09
C PRO A 20 2.54 10.08 11.95
N THR A 21 1.54 10.85 11.64
CA THR A 21 1.13 11.98 12.47
C THR A 21 -0.22 11.64 13.05
N ALA A 22 -0.67 12.43 14.00
CA ALA A 22 -2.00 12.24 14.55
C ALA A 22 -3.05 12.26 13.44
N ASP A 23 -2.89 13.16 12.47
CA ASP A 23 -3.85 13.26 11.37
C ASP A 23 -3.89 11.99 10.54
N LYS A 24 -2.73 11.39 10.26
CA LYS A 24 -2.69 10.17 9.47
C LYS A 24 -3.27 9.00 10.23
N LEU A 25 -3.03 8.93 11.52
CA LEU A 25 -3.63 7.88 12.35
C LEU A 25 -5.13 8.01 12.39
N ASN A 26 -5.63 9.24 12.49
CA ASN A 26 -7.07 9.47 12.47
C ASN A 26 -7.65 9.11 11.10
N ALA A 27 -6.95 9.40 10.02
CA ALA A 27 -7.43 9.05 8.70
C ALA A 27 -7.55 7.54 8.52
N GLU A 28 -6.59 6.78 9.05
CA GLU A 28 -6.69 5.32 9.03
C GLU A 28 -7.88 4.83 9.81
N ALA A 29 -8.08 5.38 11.00
CA ALA A 29 -9.20 4.98 11.84
C ALA A 29 -10.53 5.30 11.17
N GLU A 30 -10.63 6.47 10.56
CA GLU A 30 -11.84 6.86 9.85
C GLU A 30 -12.11 5.96 8.66
N LEU A 31 -11.06 5.61 7.92
CA LEU A 31 -11.21 4.74 6.78
C LEU A 31 -11.71 3.36 7.21
N ARG A 32 -11.14 2.82 8.28
CA ARG A 32 -11.58 1.54 8.80
C ARG A 32 -13.02 1.59 9.30
N ALA A 33 -13.39 2.69 9.93
CA ALA A 33 -14.75 2.86 10.46
C ALA A 33 -15.77 3.09 9.37
N SER A 34 -15.35 3.51 8.18
CA SER A 34 -16.27 3.83 7.09
C SER A 34 -17.00 2.61 6.54
N GLY A 35 -16.46 1.41 6.74
CA GLY A 35 -17.02 0.21 6.16
C GLY A 35 -16.71 0.04 4.67
N LEU A 36 -15.97 0.97 4.08
CA LEU A 36 -15.61 0.87 2.67
C LEU A 36 -14.43 -0.10 2.49
N PRO A 37 -14.46 -0.93 1.46
CA PRO A 37 -13.29 -1.73 1.14
C PRO A 37 -12.10 -0.82 0.87
N HIS A 38 -10.93 -1.17 1.43
CA HIS A 38 -9.76 -0.31 1.33
C HIS A 38 -8.48 -1.12 1.48
N VAL A 39 -7.37 -0.54 1.04
CA VAL A 39 -6.03 -1.08 1.28
C VAL A 39 -5.19 0.07 1.81
N ILE A 40 -4.50 -0.17 2.91
CA ILE A 40 -3.59 0.82 3.49
C ILE A 40 -2.18 0.37 3.20
N VAL A 41 -1.42 1.22 2.50
CA VAL A 41 -0.04 0.92 2.14
C VAL A 41 0.88 1.82 2.95
N ARG A 42 1.80 1.22 3.69
CA ARG A 42 2.77 1.93 4.51
C ARG A 42 4.17 1.63 3.98
N PRO A 43 4.66 2.42 3.02
CA PRO A 43 5.99 2.18 2.50
C PRO A 43 7.05 2.52 3.54
N THR A 44 8.18 1.85 3.45
CA THR A 44 9.34 2.22 4.22
C THR A 44 9.90 3.51 3.62
N ARG A 45 11.18 3.80 3.83
CA ARG A 45 11.74 5.06 3.34
C ARG A 45 11.61 5.16 1.83
N LEU A 46 10.93 6.22 1.36
CA LEU A 46 10.73 6.45 -0.06
C LEU A 46 11.97 7.07 -0.68
N MET A 47 12.39 6.49 -1.81
CA MET A 47 13.59 6.93 -2.50
C MET A 47 13.28 7.28 -3.94
N ASP A 48 13.99 8.27 -4.46
CA ASP A 48 13.90 8.63 -5.88
C ASP A 48 14.98 7.86 -6.63
N LEU A 49 14.79 6.54 -6.69
CA LEU A 49 15.70 5.61 -7.33
C LEU A 49 14.94 4.86 -8.41
N PRO A 50 15.68 4.24 -9.36
CA PRO A 50 15.00 3.43 -10.38
C PRO A 50 14.19 2.31 -9.76
N PRO A 51 13.04 1.98 -10.33
CA PRO A 51 12.22 0.88 -9.81
C PRO A 51 12.88 -0.46 -10.03
N ARG A 52 12.56 -1.42 -9.18
CA ARG A 52 13.09 -2.77 -9.27
C ARG A 52 12.03 -3.79 -9.66
N GLY A 53 10.75 -3.42 -9.59
CA GLY A 53 9.66 -4.30 -9.97
C GLY A 53 9.08 -5.10 -8.82
N MET A 54 7.94 -5.72 -9.09
CA MET A 54 7.16 -6.42 -8.05
C MET A 54 7.92 -7.55 -7.40
N ALA A 55 8.74 -8.26 -8.18
CA ALA A 55 9.47 -9.42 -7.64
C ALA A 55 10.50 -9.03 -6.59
N ARG A 56 10.86 -7.77 -6.55
CA ARG A 56 11.87 -7.27 -5.60
C ARG A 56 11.24 -6.55 -4.43
N MET A 57 9.94 -6.65 -4.28
CA MET A 57 9.21 -6.03 -3.18
C MET A 57 8.68 -7.08 -2.22
N VAL A 58 8.55 -6.69 -0.95
CA VAL A 58 7.92 -7.51 0.06
C VAL A 58 6.86 -6.68 0.76
N ALA A 59 5.70 -7.28 0.96
CA ALA A 59 4.59 -6.66 1.69
C ALA A 59 4.25 -7.54 2.87
N ARG A 60 4.21 -6.95 4.06
CA ARG A 60 3.92 -7.67 5.30
C ARG A 60 2.96 -6.86 6.14
N GLU A 61 2.04 -7.57 6.78
CA GLU A 61 1.11 -6.92 7.68
C GLU A 61 1.80 -6.46 8.95
N SER A 62 2.76 -7.23 9.43
CA SER A 62 3.49 -6.91 10.65
C SER A 62 4.83 -7.61 10.63
N GLY A 63 5.67 -7.27 11.61
CA GLY A 63 6.97 -7.87 11.74
C GLY A 63 8.07 -7.05 11.09
N PRO A 64 9.32 -7.45 11.28
CA PRO A 64 10.43 -6.69 10.73
C PRO A 64 10.48 -6.79 9.22
N MET A 65 10.93 -5.70 8.60
CA MET A 65 11.09 -5.64 7.15
C MET A 65 12.55 -5.96 6.80
N PRO A 66 12.77 -6.66 5.68
CA PRO A 66 14.12 -7.07 5.31
C PRO A 66 14.99 -5.90 4.88
N TYR A 67 14.38 -4.81 4.42
CA TYR A 67 15.10 -3.63 4.00
C TYR A 67 14.19 -2.44 4.19
N LEU A 68 14.78 -1.27 4.49
CA LEU A 68 13.97 -0.12 4.90
C LEU A 68 13.92 0.97 3.85
N GLN A 69 13.97 0.60 2.58
CA GLN A 69 13.85 1.54 1.47
C GLN A 69 13.03 0.94 0.35
N ILE A 70 12.44 1.81 -0.45
CA ILE A 70 11.71 1.41 -1.66
C ILE A 70 11.59 2.63 -2.56
N ALA A 71 11.67 2.41 -3.87
CA ALA A 71 11.47 3.49 -4.82
C ALA A 71 10.01 3.91 -4.88
N ARG A 72 9.77 5.21 -5.05
CA ARG A 72 8.41 5.74 -5.21
C ARG A 72 7.67 5.05 -6.36
N ALA A 73 8.39 4.81 -7.46
CA ALA A 73 7.78 4.15 -8.62
C ALA A 73 7.33 2.73 -8.29
N ASP A 74 8.06 2.02 -7.43
CA ASP A 74 7.67 0.68 -7.03
C ASP A 74 6.43 0.70 -6.13
N VAL A 75 6.33 1.70 -5.26
CA VAL A 75 5.11 1.87 -4.46
C VAL A 75 3.91 2.09 -5.37
N ALA A 76 4.07 2.94 -6.38
CA ALA A 76 2.99 3.21 -7.32
C ALA A 76 2.59 1.93 -8.05
N THR A 77 3.56 1.13 -8.49
CA THR A 77 3.27 -0.14 -9.14
C THR A 77 2.50 -1.08 -8.22
N PHE A 78 2.91 -1.16 -6.97
CA PHE A 78 2.21 -1.99 -5.99
C PHE A 78 0.77 -1.53 -5.81
N MET A 79 0.57 -0.21 -5.68
CA MET A 79 -0.76 0.33 -5.47
C MET A 79 -1.68 0.06 -6.66
N VAL A 80 -1.17 0.20 -7.88
CA VAL A 80 -1.96 -0.11 -9.06
C VAL A 80 -2.34 -1.58 -9.08
N ALA A 81 -1.42 -2.45 -8.69
CA ALA A 81 -1.70 -3.89 -8.66
C ALA A 81 -2.83 -4.22 -7.69
N GLN A 82 -3.01 -3.42 -6.64
CA GLN A 82 -4.07 -3.67 -5.68
C GLN A 82 -5.46 -3.39 -6.26
N SER A 83 -5.54 -2.66 -7.34
CA SER A 83 -6.83 -2.36 -7.96
C SER A 83 -7.49 -3.61 -8.56
N THR A 84 -6.72 -4.67 -8.81
CA THR A 84 -7.23 -5.92 -9.36
C THR A 84 -6.96 -7.12 -8.47
N SER A 85 -6.63 -6.87 -7.20
CA SER A 85 -6.31 -7.94 -6.26
C SER A 85 -7.08 -7.69 -4.96
N ASP A 86 -7.52 -8.74 -4.32
CA ASP A 86 -8.20 -8.62 -3.03
C ASP A 86 -7.36 -9.13 -1.86
N THR A 87 -6.08 -9.40 -2.11
CA THR A 87 -5.20 -9.95 -1.08
C THR A 87 -5.13 -9.06 0.16
N TRP A 88 -5.09 -7.74 -0.06
CA TRP A 88 -4.90 -6.79 1.03
C TRP A 88 -6.15 -5.97 1.34
N VAL A 89 -7.29 -6.35 0.82
CA VAL A 89 -8.51 -5.60 1.08
C VAL A 89 -8.81 -5.59 2.57
N ASN A 90 -9.09 -4.43 3.10
CA ASN A 90 -9.37 -4.17 4.52
C ASN A 90 -8.19 -4.47 5.42
N ARG A 91 -6.99 -4.42 4.87
CA ARG A 91 -5.77 -4.68 5.61
C ARG A 91 -4.76 -3.57 5.35
N ALA A 92 -3.77 -3.50 6.22
CA ALA A 92 -2.65 -2.59 6.05
C ALA A 92 -1.40 -3.42 5.80
N CYS A 93 -0.54 -2.97 4.90
CA CYS A 93 0.71 -3.66 4.66
C CYS A 93 1.88 -2.69 4.70
N ASN A 94 2.98 -3.16 5.25
CA ASN A 94 4.25 -2.47 5.18
C ASN A 94 4.96 -2.95 3.92
N LEU A 95 5.53 -2.03 3.17
CA LEU A 95 6.09 -2.31 1.86
C LEU A 95 7.54 -1.88 1.78
N ALA A 96 8.40 -2.75 1.27
CA ALA A 96 9.82 -2.46 1.14
C ALA A 96 10.43 -3.31 0.03
N TRP A 97 11.65 -2.98 -0.34
CA TRP A 97 12.45 -3.86 -1.18
C TRP A 97 12.88 -5.08 -0.37
N THR A 98 13.15 -6.17 -1.08
CA THR A 98 13.56 -7.42 -0.43
C THR A 98 14.99 -7.37 0.07
N SER A 99 15.82 -6.50 -0.51
CA SER A 99 17.21 -6.41 -0.12
C SER A 99 17.81 -5.10 -0.64
N LYS A 100 19.04 -4.86 -0.25
CA LYS A 100 19.76 -3.68 -0.70
C LYS A 100 19.99 -3.69 -2.22
N ASN A 101 20.22 -4.86 -2.78
CA ASN A 101 20.54 -5.00 -4.19
C ASN A 101 19.45 -5.72 -4.95
#